data_a52f55cc8e7470219b9d84deb06dad3f
#
_entry.id   a52f55cc8e7470219b9d84deb06dad3f
#
_cell.length_a   1.000
_cell.length_b   1.000
_cell.length_c   1.000
_cell.angle_alpha   90.00
_cell.angle_beta   90.00
_cell.angle_gamma   90.00
#
_symmetry.space_group_name_H-M   'P 1'
#
loop_
_entity.id
_entity.type
_entity.pdbx_description
1 polymer ?
#
loop_
_entity_poly.entity_id
_entity_poly.type
_entity_poly.pdbx_seq_one_letter_code
_entity_poly.pdbx_strand_id
1 'polypeptide(L)'
;AVAGSEIERPQYVRMVGGAKVDSLVKGNVKRQKEGDSVRFISGNVLTGTRTAPDGFMGFYANQLTAIPEGDKYELLGWAMPRFGKFSVSRAYFSWLCPKKAYNLDTNMNGGERPFVVTGLYEQYLPMDIYPMYLLKACLAGDIEKMENLGIYEVTEEDFALCEFVDPSKIEIQQIIRDGINLMI
;
A
#
# COMPACT_ATOMS: atom_id res chain seq x y z
N ALA A 1 10.39 11.27 -9.73
CA ALA A 1 10.51 11.88 -8.40
C ALA A 1 11.17 10.91 -7.42
N VAL A 2 12.00 11.40 -6.50
CA VAL A 2 12.57 10.64 -5.39
C VAL A 2 12.07 11.31 -4.12
N ALA A 3 11.29 10.56 -3.30
CA ALA A 3 10.66 11.10 -2.10
C ALA A 3 10.46 9.97 -1.05
N GLY A 4 9.89 10.34 0.09
CA GLY A 4 9.56 9.43 1.19
C GLY A 4 10.14 9.92 2.51
N SER A 5 9.67 9.33 3.61
CA SER A 5 10.08 9.73 4.94
C SER A 5 11.57 9.48 5.24
N GLU A 6 12.19 8.55 4.51
CA GLU A 6 13.60 8.21 4.66
C GLU A 6 14.52 8.90 3.64
N ILE A 7 13.99 9.83 2.86
CA ILE A 7 14.75 10.72 1.97
C ILE A 7 15.03 12.05 2.68
N GLU A 8 16.29 12.50 2.68
CA GLU A 8 16.66 13.79 3.29
C GLU A 8 16.12 14.97 2.51
N ARG A 9 16.26 14.91 1.17
CA ARG A 9 15.86 15.98 0.26
C ARG A 9 15.01 15.40 -0.87
N PRO A 10 13.68 15.53 -0.81
CA PRO A 10 12.81 15.17 -1.92
C PRO A 10 13.18 15.98 -3.17
N GLN A 11 13.34 15.30 -4.31
CA GLN A 11 13.82 15.94 -5.54
C GLN A 11 13.31 15.26 -6.80
N TYR A 12 13.33 16.02 -7.90
CA TYR A 12 13.12 15.46 -9.23
C TYR A 12 14.48 15.18 -9.86
N VAL A 13 14.66 13.96 -10.38
CA VAL A 13 15.89 13.51 -11.02
C VAL A 13 15.58 13.09 -12.45
N ARG A 14 16.41 13.52 -13.41
CA ARG A 14 16.37 12.96 -14.77
C ARG A 14 17.01 11.59 -14.76
N MET A 15 16.33 10.60 -15.27
CA MET A 15 16.83 9.24 -15.36
C MET A 15 16.43 8.58 -16.67
N VAL A 16 17.16 7.55 -17.04
CA VAL A 16 16.74 6.62 -18.10
C VAL A 16 15.72 5.65 -17.51
N GLY A 17 14.74 5.20 -18.30
CA GLY A 17 13.79 4.17 -17.86
C GLY A 17 14.55 2.92 -17.39
N GLY A 18 14.15 2.37 -16.23
CA GLY A 18 14.83 1.25 -15.60
C GLY A 18 16.17 1.61 -14.93
N ALA A 19 16.35 2.86 -14.48
CA ALA A 19 17.54 3.25 -13.75
C ALA A 19 17.72 2.46 -12.43
N LYS A 20 18.97 2.23 -12.04
CA LYS A 20 19.31 1.54 -10.80
C LYS A 20 18.94 2.39 -9.58
N VAL A 21 18.30 1.78 -8.58
CA VAL A 21 17.80 2.46 -7.37
C VAL A 21 18.92 3.15 -6.61
N ASP A 22 20.05 2.48 -6.36
CA ASP A 22 21.21 3.05 -5.68
C ASP A 22 21.67 4.36 -6.30
N SER A 23 21.65 4.47 -7.64
CA SER A 23 22.10 5.67 -8.35
C SER A 23 21.19 6.87 -8.09
N LEU A 24 19.91 6.63 -7.82
CA LEU A 24 18.90 7.67 -7.59
C LEU A 24 18.88 8.18 -6.14
N VAL A 25 19.26 7.32 -5.19
CA VAL A 25 19.22 7.65 -3.76
C VAL A 25 20.59 7.94 -3.15
N LYS A 26 21.65 7.84 -3.93
CA LYS A 26 23.04 7.99 -3.45
C LYS A 26 23.24 9.30 -2.69
N GLY A 27 23.61 9.18 -1.39
CA GLY A 27 23.84 10.33 -0.52
C GLY A 27 22.59 11.13 -0.12
N ASN A 28 21.40 10.60 -0.38
CA ASN A 28 20.13 11.26 -0.08
C ASN A 28 19.21 10.43 0.83
N VAL A 29 19.66 9.28 1.30
CA VAL A 29 18.95 8.49 2.32
C VAL A 29 19.37 8.96 3.70
N LYS A 30 18.43 9.15 4.60
CA LYS A 30 18.70 9.50 6.01
C LYS A 30 19.59 8.45 6.65
N ARG A 31 20.46 8.91 7.56
CA ARG A 31 21.35 8.02 8.30
C ARG A 31 20.49 7.11 9.18
N GLN A 32 20.57 5.81 8.90
CA GLN A 32 19.86 4.81 9.69
C GLN A 32 20.55 4.59 11.04
N LYS A 33 19.76 4.32 12.08
CA LYS A 33 20.26 3.78 13.35
C LYS A 33 20.58 2.30 13.16
N GLU A 34 21.46 1.77 14.00
CA GLU A 34 21.77 0.35 13.99
C GLU A 34 20.48 -0.49 14.17
N GLY A 35 20.22 -1.40 13.24
CA GLY A 35 19.00 -2.22 13.20
C GLY A 35 17.79 -1.61 12.49
N ASP A 36 17.87 -0.37 11.97
CA ASP A 36 16.83 0.19 11.12
C ASP A 36 17.13 -0.15 9.65
N SER A 37 16.10 -0.54 8.90
CA SER A 37 16.16 -0.79 7.47
C SER A 37 15.19 0.11 6.70
N VAL A 38 15.48 0.34 5.42
CA VAL A 38 14.67 1.18 4.53
C VAL A 38 14.05 0.30 3.46
N ARG A 39 12.76 0.48 3.24
CA ARG A 39 12.06 -0.08 2.11
C ARG A 39 12.07 0.89 0.95
N PHE A 40 12.61 0.46 -0.19
CA PHE A 40 12.49 1.16 -1.45
C PHE A 40 11.31 0.61 -2.25
N ILE A 41 10.52 1.52 -2.81
CA ILE A 41 9.32 1.21 -3.58
C ILE A 41 9.44 1.90 -4.94
N SER A 42 9.42 1.11 -6.00
CA SER A 42 9.29 1.58 -7.37
C SER A 42 7.83 1.98 -7.62
N GLY A 43 7.54 3.26 -7.59
CA GLY A 43 6.20 3.83 -7.56
C GLY A 43 5.86 4.51 -6.23
N ASN A 44 4.58 4.65 -5.94
CA ASN A 44 4.05 5.20 -4.69
C ASN A 44 3.81 4.10 -3.63
N VAL A 45 3.40 4.50 -2.43
CA VAL A 45 3.16 3.57 -1.31
C VAL A 45 1.89 2.72 -1.45
N LEU A 46 0.98 3.08 -2.35
CA LEU A 46 -0.31 2.41 -2.52
C LEU A 46 -0.26 1.35 -3.63
N THR A 47 0.39 1.65 -4.76
CA THR A 47 0.38 0.79 -5.96
C THR A 47 1.78 0.37 -6.41
N GLY A 48 2.83 0.84 -5.72
CA GLY A 48 4.20 0.56 -6.11
C GLY A 48 4.68 -0.81 -5.64
N THR A 49 5.72 -1.30 -6.30
CA THR A 49 6.34 -2.59 -5.99
C THR A 49 7.63 -2.42 -5.18
N ARG A 50 7.84 -3.31 -4.22
CA ARG A 50 9.09 -3.36 -3.46
C ARG A 50 10.27 -3.60 -4.40
N THR A 51 11.34 -2.85 -4.21
CA THR A 51 12.58 -3.06 -4.95
C THR A 51 13.79 -3.09 -4.00
N ALA A 52 14.80 -3.87 -4.37
CA ALA A 52 16.05 -3.90 -3.61
C ALA A 52 16.91 -2.65 -3.93
N PRO A 53 17.83 -2.24 -3.03
CA PRO A 53 18.72 -1.11 -3.28
C PRO A 53 19.57 -1.27 -4.56
N ASP A 54 20.00 -2.48 -4.86
CA ASP A 54 20.74 -2.86 -6.06
C ASP A 54 19.86 -3.16 -7.27
N GLY A 55 18.53 -3.15 -7.08
CA GLY A 55 17.54 -3.37 -8.13
C GLY A 55 17.33 -2.19 -9.06
N PHE A 56 16.37 -2.33 -9.96
CA PHE A 56 16.04 -1.35 -10.97
C PHE A 56 14.61 -0.83 -10.80
N MET A 57 14.40 0.42 -11.18
CA MET A 57 13.06 1.00 -11.29
C MET A 57 12.25 0.30 -12.36
N GLY A 58 10.97 0.10 -12.12
CA GLY A 58 10.03 -0.35 -13.15
C GLY A 58 10.04 0.62 -14.34
N PHE A 59 9.86 0.08 -15.55
CA PHE A 59 10.00 0.86 -16.78
C PHE A 59 9.03 2.06 -16.83
N TYR A 60 7.83 1.88 -16.34
CA TYR A 60 6.79 2.94 -16.30
C TYR A 60 6.76 3.71 -14.98
N ALA A 61 7.58 3.31 -13.98
CA ALA A 61 7.61 3.98 -12.71
C ALA A 61 8.32 5.33 -12.83
N ASN A 62 7.63 6.40 -12.47
CA ASN A 62 8.13 7.77 -12.50
C ASN A 62 8.47 8.31 -11.08
N GLN A 63 8.30 7.48 -10.06
CA GLN A 63 8.53 7.81 -8.66
C GLN A 63 9.27 6.69 -7.96
N LEU A 64 10.24 7.07 -7.11
CA LEU A 64 10.88 6.20 -6.13
C LEU A 64 10.52 6.69 -4.74
N THR A 65 9.98 5.80 -3.93
CA THR A 65 9.57 6.11 -2.56
C THR A 65 10.43 5.32 -1.57
N ALA A 66 10.91 5.98 -0.51
CA ALA A 66 11.67 5.33 0.56
C ALA A 66 10.98 5.57 1.91
N ILE A 67 10.62 4.50 2.60
CA ILE A 67 9.96 4.50 3.91
C ILE A 67 10.66 3.55 4.87
N PRO A 68 10.44 3.68 6.20
CA PRO A 68 10.99 2.73 7.16
C PRO A 68 10.45 1.32 6.92
N GLU A 69 11.30 0.31 7.05
CA GLU A 69 10.86 -1.08 7.07
C GLU A 69 10.19 -1.40 8.40
N GLY A 70 9.02 -2.02 8.36
CA GLY A 70 8.22 -2.38 9.53
C GLY A 70 8.50 -3.78 10.03
N ASP A 71 9.63 -3.98 10.71
CA ASP A 71 10.05 -5.25 11.28
C ASP A 71 9.99 -5.29 12.82
N LYS A 72 9.45 -4.23 13.45
CA LYS A 72 9.39 -4.09 14.91
C LYS A 72 8.05 -4.58 15.47
N TYR A 73 8.09 -5.71 16.14
CA TYR A 73 6.93 -6.27 16.84
C TYR A 73 6.79 -5.68 18.24
N GLU A 74 5.59 -5.28 18.60
CA GLU A 74 5.28 -4.74 19.92
C GLU A 74 4.35 -5.68 20.67
N LEU A 75 4.82 -6.20 21.80
CA LEU A 75 4.02 -7.04 22.69
C LEU A 75 2.81 -6.24 23.20
N LEU A 76 1.60 -6.79 23.07
CA LEU A 76 0.32 -6.17 23.49
C LEU A 76 0.08 -4.75 22.89
N GLY A 77 0.73 -4.42 21.77
CA GLY A 77 0.60 -3.13 21.10
C GLY A 77 -0.83 -2.75 20.73
N TRP A 78 -1.70 -3.73 20.51
CA TRP A 78 -3.13 -3.56 20.21
C TRP A 78 -3.98 -3.12 21.41
N ALA A 79 -3.54 -3.40 22.62
CA ALA A 79 -4.26 -3.08 23.87
C ALA A 79 -3.91 -1.70 24.44
N MET A 80 -2.84 -1.07 23.95
CA MET A 80 -2.40 0.22 24.48
C MET A 80 -3.06 1.39 23.76
N PRO A 81 -3.67 2.35 24.49
CA PRO A 81 -4.13 3.60 23.89
C PRO A 81 -2.91 4.40 23.41
N ARG A 82 -2.77 4.58 22.09
CA ARG A 82 -1.61 5.26 21.51
C ARG A 82 -2.04 6.48 20.71
N PHE A 83 -1.36 7.60 20.96
CA PHE A 83 -1.47 8.83 20.17
C PHE A 83 -0.47 8.87 18.99
N GLY A 84 0.49 7.93 18.96
CA GLY A 84 1.58 7.88 18.00
C GLY A 84 1.34 6.97 16.80
N LYS A 85 0.33 6.11 16.85
CA LYS A 85 -0.02 5.21 15.73
C LYS A 85 -1.23 5.72 14.98
N PHE A 86 -1.12 5.76 13.65
CA PHE A 86 -2.23 6.06 12.77
C PHE A 86 -3.19 4.87 12.68
N SER A 87 -4.49 5.14 12.63
CA SER A 87 -5.53 4.13 12.46
C SER A 87 -6.75 4.73 11.75
N VAL A 88 -7.06 4.24 10.57
CA VAL A 88 -8.28 4.63 9.83
C VAL A 88 -9.53 4.20 10.59
N SER A 89 -9.52 3.02 11.20
CA SER A 89 -10.63 2.46 11.98
C SER A 89 -10.84 3.11 13.35
N ARG A 90 -10.03 4.14 13.70
CA ARG A 90 -10.05 4.82 15.01
C ARG A 90 -9.79 3.88 16.20
N ALA A 91 -9.12 2.77 16.00
CA ALA A 91 -8.71 1.84 17.06
C ALA A 91 -7.72 2.46 18.05
N TYR A 92 -6.94 3.47 17.61
CA TYR A 92 -6.03 4.26 18.44
C TYR A 92 -6.52 5.70 18.57
N PHE A 93 -6.11 6.40 19.61
CA PHE A 93 -6.52 7.80 19.88
C PHE A 93 -5.89 8.84 18.95
N SER A 94 -5.21 8.43 17.89
CA SER A 94 -4.63 9.31 16.89
C SER A 94 -5.65 10.25 16.21
N TRP A 95 -6.91 9.85 16.13
CA TRP A 95 -8.00 10.66 15.59
C TRP A 95 -8.28 11.94 16.41
N LEU A 96 -7.86 11.99 17.69
CA LEU A 96 -7.94 13.21 18.51
C LEU A 96 -6.91 14.28 18.08
N CYS A 97 -5.91 13.91 17.29
CA CYS A 97 -4.85 14.79 16.81
C CYS A 97 -4.86 14.89 15.26
N PRO A 98 -5.89 15.47 14.65
CA PRO A 98 -6.08 15.43 13.17
C PRO A 98 -4.99 16.18 12.39
N LYS A 99 -4.25 17.08 13.02
CA LYS A 99 -3.16 17.85 12.38
C LYS A 99 -1.79 17.18 12.53
N LYS A 100 -1.70 16.04 13.21
CA LYS A 100 -0.43 15.36 13.43
C LYS A 100 -0.01 14.62 12.17
N ALA A 101 1.23 14.85 11.74
CA ALA A 101 1.87 14.05 10.69
C ALA A 101 2.38 12.74 11.29
N TYR A 102 2.17 11.63 10.58
CA TYR A 102 2.60 10.30 10.98
C TYR A 102 3.67 9.79 10.01
N ASN A 103 4.71 9.21 10.55
CA ASN A 103 5.71 8.46 9.78
C ASN A 103 5.23 7.01 9.72
N LEU A 104 4.61 6.63 8.61
CA LEU A 104 4.13 5.27 8.41
C LEU A 104 5.30 4.38 7.99
N ASP A 105 5.35 3.19 8.55
CA ASP A 105 6.23 2.10 8.19
C ASP A 105 5.45 0.99 7.47
N THR A 106 6.11 -0.10 7.11
CA THR A 106 5.48 -1.25 6.45
C THR A 106 4.91 -2.29 7.42
N ASN A 107 4.81 -1.96 8.71
CA ASN A 107 4.27 -2.90 9.69
C ASN A 107 2.75 -3.01 9.57
N MET A 108 2.25 -4.22 9.41
CA MET A 108 0.82 -4.49 9.27
C MET A 108 -0.01 -4.08 10.51
N ASN A 109 0.58 -3.96 11.70
CA ASN A 109 -0.09 -3.58 12.95
C ASN A 109 -1.37 -4.38 13.24
N GLY A 110 -1.29 -5.69 13.12
CA GLY A 110 -2.39 -6.63 13.31
C GLY A 110 -2.17 -7.89 12.49
N GLY A 111 -3.22 -8.64 12.25
CA GLY A 111 -3.19 -9.82 11.39
C GLY A 111 -4.33 -9.82 10.39
N GLU A 112 -4.22 -10.64 9.37
CA GLU A 112 -5.27 -10.88 8.41
C GLU A 112 -6.51 -11.45 9.10
N ARG A 113 -7.68 -11.07 8.62
CA ARG A 113 -8.97 -11.44 9.18
C ARG A 113 -9.91 -11.92 8.08
N PRO A 114 -10.97 -12.67 8.42
CA PRO A 114 -12.00 -13.04 7.47
C PRO A 114 -12.61 -11.82 6.78
N PHE A 115 -12.89 -11.98 5.51
CA PHE A 115 -13.48 -10.97 4.66
C PHE A 115 -14.94 -10.69 5.04
N VAL A 116 -15.27 -9.46 5.39
CA VAL A 116 -16.60 -9.08 5.90
C VAL A 116 -17.24 -8.03 4.98
N VAL A 117 -18.55 -8.15 4.73
CA VAL A 117 -19.31 -7.10 4.01
C VAL A 117 -19.56 -5.94 4.95
N THR A 118 -18.92 -4.81 4.70
CA THR A 118 -19.02 -3.63 5.58
C THR A 118 -19.60 -2.39 4.92
N GLY A 119 -19.72 -2.35 3.57
CA GLY A 119 -20.05 -1.13 2.83
C GLY A 119 -18.96 -0.05 2.92
N LEU A 120 -17.75 -0.44 3.30
CA LEU A 120 -16.64 0.49 3.49
C LEU A 120 -16.01 0.89 2.16
N TYR A 121 -15.84 -0.06 1.25
CA TYR A 121 -15.11 0.16 0.00
C TYR A 121 -15.82 1.13 -0.94
N GLU A 122 -17.15 1.14 -0.91
CA GLU A 122 -17.99 2.06 -1.68
C GLU A 122 -17.74 3.54 -1.33
N GLN A 123 -17.16 3.80 -0.16
CA GLN A 123 -16.79 5.17 0.26
C GLN A 123 -15.46 5.62 -0.35
N TYR A 124 -14.61 4.68 -0.80
CA TYR A 124 -13.25 4.95 -1.27
C TYR A 124 -13.06 4.63 -2.74
N LEU A 125 -13.96 3.86 -3.36
CA LEU A 125 -13.94 3.55 -4.78
C LEU A 125 -14.87 4.52 -5.53
N PRO A 126 -14.34 5.43 -6.36
CA PRO A 126 -15.14 6.43 -7.05
C PRO A 126 -15.74 5.88 -8.37
N MET A 127 -16.24 4.65 -8.34
CA MET A 127 -16.81 3.95 -9.49
C MET A 127 -18.17 3.38 -9.13
N ASP A 128 -19.08 3.32 -10.11
CA ASP A 128 -20.44 2.77 -9.94
C ASP A 128 -20.46 1.25 -10.13
N ILE A 129 -19.72 0.56 -9.27
CA ILE A 129 -19.64 -0.90 -9.20
C ILE A 129 -19.83 -1.38 -7.76
N TYR A 130 -20.04 -2.67 -7.58
CA TYR A 130 -20.17 -3.31 -6.26
C TYR A 130 -18.83 -3.97 -5.85
N PRO A 131 -17.89 -3.23 -5.25
CA PRO A 131 -16.51 -3.70 -5.03
C PRO A 131 -16.46 -4.96 -4.16
N MET A 132 -17.26 -5.04 -3.12
CA MET A 132 -17.30 -6.17 -2.21
C MET A 132 -17.78 -7.45 -2.90
N TYR A 133 -18.78 -7.34 -3.76
CA TYR A 133 -19.31 -8.50 -4.50
C TYR A 133 -18.34 -8.95 -5.59
N LEU A 134 -17.70 -7.99 -6.28
CA LEU A 134 -16.67 -8.28 -7.28
C LEU A 134 -15.49 -9.04 -6.66
N LEU A 135 -14.95 -8.56 -5.54
CA LEU A 135 -13.87 -9.23 -4.81
C LEU A 135 -14.24 -10.66 -4.38
N LYS A 136 -15.48 -10.87 -3.93
CA LYS A 136 -15.96 -12.21 -3.59
C LYS A 136 -16.10 -13.12 -4.80
N ALA A 137 -16.51 -12.58 -5.95
CA ALA A 137 -16.56 -13.32 -7.21
C ALA A 137 -15.16 -13.73 -7.66
N CYS A 138 -14.17 -12.83 -7.56
CA CYS A 138 -12.76 -13.13 -7.84
C CYS A 138 -12.22 -14.25 -6.93
N LEU A 139 -12.45 -14.15 -5.62
CA LEU A 139 -12.04 -15.19 -4.67
C LEU A 139 -12.71 -16.55 -4.90
N ALA A 140 -13.94 -16.54 -5.40
CA ALA A 140 -14.68 -17.75 -5.74
C ALA A 140 -14.30 -18.32 -7.12
N GLY A 141 -13.59 -17.58 -7.96
CA GLY A 141 -13.30 -17.93 -9.35
C GLY A 141 -14.56 -18.00 -10.23
N ASP A 142 -15.60 -17.24 -9.89
CA ASP A 142 -16.89 -17.24 -10.58
C ASP A 142 -16.84 -16.25 -11.75
N ILE A 143 -16.44 -16.76 -12.94
CA ILE A 143 -16.22 -15.97 -14.15
C ILE A 143 -17.48 -15.18 -14.54
N GLU A 144 -18.65 -15.83 -14.54
CA GLU A 144 -19.90 -15.19 -14.93
C GLU A 144 -20.25 -14.01 -14.01
N LYS A 145 -20.06 -14.19 -12.70
CA LYS A 145 -20.28 -13.09 -11.74
C LYS A 145 -19.24 -12.00 -11.85
N MET A 146 -17.96 -12.31 -12.09
CA MET A 146 -16.93 -11.31 -12.30
C MET A 146 -17.28 -10.43 -13.50
N GLU A 147 -17.69 -11.02 -14.61
CA GLU A 147 -18.11 -10.31 -15.82
C GLU A 147 -19.33 -9.42 -15.55
N ASN A 148 -20.39 -9.98 -14.96
CA ASN A 148 -21.61 -9.26 -14.62
C ASN A 148 -21.40 -8.12 -13.60
N LEU A 149 -20.35 -8.19 -12.77
CA LEU A 149 -19.98 -7.19 -11.76
C LEU A 149 -18.93 -6.18 -12.26
N GLY A 150 -18.52 -6.26 -13.52
CA GLY A 150 -17.68 -5.24 -14.16
C GLY A 150 -16.18 -5.44 -13.97
N ILE A 151 -15.67 -6.68 -13.95
CA ILE A 151 -14.23 -6.95 -13.86
C ILE A 151 -13.41 -6.29 -14.98
N TYR A 152 -13.99 -6.10 -16.17
CA TYR A 152 -13.33 -5.46 -17.32
C TYR A 152 -13.27 -3.92 -17.21
N GLU A 153 -13.96 -3.33 -16.24
CA GLU A 153 -14.02 -1.88 -16.07
C GLU A 153 -13.01 -1.37 -15.03
N VAL A 154 -12.30 -2.28 -14.34
CA VAL A 154 -11.43 -1.98 -13.23
C VAL A 154 -10.00 -2.42 -13.46
N THR A 155 -9.09 -1.74 -12.77
CA THR A 155 -7.69 -2.16 -12.61
C THR A 155 -7.39 -2.40 -11.13
N GLU A 156 -6.30 -3.11 -10.86
CA GLU A 156 -5.87 -3.34 -9.47
C GLU A 156 -5.59 -2.04 -8.71
N GLU A 157 -5.07 -1.02 -9.39
CA GLU A 157 -4.74 0.29 -8.81
C GLU A 157 -5.97 1.05 -8.32
N ASP A 158 -7.15 0.82 -8.90
CA ASP A 158 -8.39 1.46 -8.46
C ASP A 158 -8.76 1.04 -7.05
N PHE A 159 -8.37 -0.17 -6.64
CA PHE A 159 -8.62 -0.73 -5.31
C PHE A 159 -7.55 -0.38 -4.26
N ALA A 160 -6.54 0.40 -4.61
CA ALA A 160 -5.44 0.72 -3.69
C ALA A 160 -5.90 1.42 -2.40
N LEU A 161 -6.86 2.35 -2.50
CA LEU A 161 -7.44 2.99 -1.31
C LEU A 161 -8.33 2.04 -0.52
N CYS A 162 -9.03 1.12 -1.18
CA CYS A 162 -9.83 0.08 -0.51
C CYS A 162 -8.93 -0.82 0.33
N GLU A 163 -7.78 -1.25 -0.22
CA GLU A 163 -6.79 -2.05 0.49
C GLU A 163 -6.20 -1.30 1.70
N PHE A 164 -5.88 0.00 1.53
CA PHE A 164 -5.35 0.81 2.61
C PHE A 164 -6.31 0.95 3.80
N VAL A 165 -7.61 1.03 3.57
CA VAL A 165 -8.61 1.20 4.63
C VAL A 165 -9.17 -0.12 5.14
N ASP A 166 -8.88 -1.25 4.49
CA ASP A 166 -9.44 -2.54 4.82
C ASP A 166 -9.10 -3.00 6.25
N PRO A 167 -10.12 -3.24 7.09
CA PRO A 167 -9.91 -3.77 8.43
C PRO A 167 -9.48 -5.24 8.44
N SER A 168 -9.77 -5.98 7.36
CA SER A 168 -9.41 -7.40 7.20
C SER A 168 -7.95 -7.60 6.82
N LYS A 169 -7.29 -6.54 6.26
CA LYS A 169 -5.88 -6.52 5.87
C LYS A 169 -5.52 -7.58 4.83
N ILE A 170 -6.42 -7.81 3.90
CA ILE A 170 -6.20 -8.69 2.76
C ILE A 170 -5.58 -7.93 1.59
N GLU A 171 -4.88 -8.64 0.72
CA GLU A 171 -4.26 -8.07 -0.48
C GLU A 171 -5.29 -7.90 -1.61
N ILE A 172 -6.10 -6.85 -1.54
CA ILE A 172 -7.24 -6.60 -2.44
C ILE A 172 -6.77 -6.41 -3.87
N GLN A 173 -5.69 -5.66 -4.10
CA GLN A 173 -5.13 -5.44 -5.42
C GLN A 173 -4.70 -6.77 -6.06
N GLN A 174 -4.11 -7.68 -5.29
CA GLN A 174 -3.73 -9.01 -5.79
C GLN A 174 -4.95 -9.85 -6.17
N ILE A 175 -6.03 -9.80 -5.38
CA ILE A 175 -7.28 -10.51 -5.68
C ILE A 175 -7.88 -10.04 -7.01
N ILE A 176 -7.90 -8.73 -7.28
CA ILE A 176 -8.37 -8.17 -8.56
C ILE A 176 -7.45 -8.60 -9.69
N ARG A 177 -6.13 -8.53 -9.52
CA ARG A 177 -5.16 -8.97 -10.53
C ARG A 177 -5.37 -10.44 -10.91
N ASP A 178 -5.54 -11.30 -9.91
CA ASP A 178 -5.79 -12.73 -10.13
C ASP A 178 -7.13 -12.96 -10.84
N GLY A 179 -8.17 -12.19 -10.48
CA GLY A 179 -9.44 -12.19 -11.19
C GLY A 179 -9.30 -11.78 -12.67
N ILE A 180 -8.60 -10.69 -12.95
CA ILE A 180 -8.35 -10.23 -14.33
C ILE A 180 -7.55 -11.30 -15.11
N ASN A 181 -6.51 -11.87 -14.50
CA ASN A 181 -5.71 -12.92 -15.14
C ASN A 181 -6.52 -14.19 -15.45
N LEU A 182 -7.55 -14.48 -14.66
CA LEU A 182 -8.45 -15.61 -14.90
C LEU A 182 -9.39 -15.37 -16.09
N MET A 183 -9.63 -14.09 -16.44
CA MET A 183 -10.52 -13.68 -17.56
C MET A 183 -9.79 -13.61 -18.90
N ILE A 184 -8.46 -13.64 -18.94
CA ILE A 184 -7.61 -13.62 -20.14
C ILE A 184 -7.33 -15.04 -20.62
#